data_44ebeb24180ffc4678a1c3ebf3481b04
#
_entry.id   44ebeb24180ffc4678a1c3ebf3481b04
#
_cell.length_a   1.000
_cell.length_b   1.000
_cell.length_c   1.000
_cell.angle_alpha   90.00
_cell.angle_beta   90.00
_cell.angle_gamma   90.00
#
_symmetry.space_group_name_H-M   'P 1'
#
loop_
_entity.id
_entity.type
_entity.pdbx_description
1 polymer ?
#
loop_
_entity_poly.entity_id
_entity_poly.type
_entity_poly.pdbx_seq_one_letter_code
_entity_poly.pdbx_strand_id
1 'polypeptide(L)'
;MPEPVLTEESVMALLRVSFRAGEARKAQLCLEVHVDGVVVHAVVDRGRLDLYRGPTSDADLVIEPGQVLRSLLTGEVDPTVALVRGQVAITGAPELLSWFVALFHLPELPGSVAA
;
A
#
# COMPACT_ATOMS: atom_id res chain seq x y z
N MET A 1 24.69 -9.26 2.64
CA MET A 1 24.12 -8.81 1.37
C MET A 1 23.02 -7.79 1.65
N PRO A 2 23.13 -6.61 1.10
CA PRO A 2 22.08 -5.63 1.36
C PRO A 2 20.76 -6.06 0.73
N GLU A 3 19.67 -5.73 1.39
CA GLU A 3 18.36 -6.00 0.85
C GLU A 3 18.14 -5.13 -0.39
N PRO A 4 17.44 -5.65 -1.41
CA PRO A 4 17.14 -4.84 -2.57
C PRO A 4 16.25 -3.66 -2.21
N VAL A 5 16.62 -2.51 -2.73
CA VAL A 5 15.82 -1.30 -2.58
C VAL A 5 14.62 -1.39 -3.52
N LEU A 6 13.45 -1.02 -3.05
CA LEU A 6 12.26 -0.99 -3.89
C LEU A 6 12.38 0.15 -4.91
N THR A 7 12.10 -0.17 -6.17
CA THR A 7 12.06 0.81 -7.23
C THR A 7 10.64 1.32 -7.42
N GLU A 8 10.51 2.40 -8.14
CA GLU A 8 9.21 2.93 -8.53
C GLU A 8 8.33 1.87 -9.19
N GLU A 9 8.92 1.14 -10.13
CA GLU A 9 8.21 0.08 -10.83
C GLU A 9 7.81 -1.07 -9.92
N SER A 10 8.67 -1.43 -8.96
CA SER A 10 8.37 -2.47 -7.99
C SER A 10 7.20 -2.08 -7.09
N VAL A 11 7.20 -0.83 -6.63
CA VAL A 11 6.12 -0.33 -5.78
C VAL A 11 4.80 -0.32 -6.55
N MET A 12 4.83 0.18 -7.79
CA MET A 12 3.64 0.19 -8.64
C MET A 12 3.13 -1.22 -8.92
N ALA A 13 4.04 -2.16 -9.16
CA ALA A 13 3.68 -3.56 -9.40
C ALA A 13 3.03 -4.17 -8.15
N LEU A 14 3.59 -3.92 -6.97
CA LEU A 14 3.01 -4.41 -5.72
C LEU A 14 1.59 -3.88 -5.51
N LEU A 15 1.38 -2.60 -5.77
CA LEU A 15 0.06 -2.01 -5.63
C LEU A 15 -0.92 -2.58 -6.65
N ARG A 16 -0.47 -2.78 -7.89
CA ARG A 16 -1.33 -3.33 -8.94
C ARG A 16 -1.74 -4.77 -8.64
N VAL A 17 -0.78 -5.60 -8.24
CA VAL A 17 -1.05 -7.01 -7.94
C VAL A 17 -1.91 -7.16 -6.69
N SER A 18 -1.73 -6.29 -5.71
CA SER A 18 -2.44 -6.37 -4.44
C SER A 18 -3.84 -5.73 -4.49
N PHE A 19 -4.14 -4.94 -5.51
CA PHE A 19 -5.42 -4.23 -5.58
C PHE A 19 -6.60 -5.20 -5.70
N ARG A 20 -7.60 -4.98 -4.85
CA ARG A 20 -8.81 -5.81 -4.79
C ARG A 20 -10.00 -5.01 -5.33
N ALA A 21 -10.21 -5.12 -6.64
CA ALA A 21 -11.25 -4.34 -7.33
C ALA A 21 -12.65 -4.58 -6.74
N GLY A 22 -12.95 -5.81 -6.34
CA GLY A 22 -14.24 -6.15 -5.75
C GLY A 22 -14.49 -5.42 -4.43
N GLU A 23 -13.46 -5.28 -3.61
CA GLU A 23 -13.57 -4.56 -2.35
C GLU A 23 -13.65 -3.04 -2.57
N ALA A 24 -13.15 -2.57 -3.69
CA ALA A 24 -13.04 -1.15 -3.99
C ALA A 24 -14.23 -0.61 -4.81
N ARG A 25 -15.27 -1.38 -5.03
CA ARG A 25 -16.37 -0.98 -5.92
C ARG A 25 -17.04 0.33 -5.55
N LYS A 26 -17.05 0.67 -4.28
CA LYS A 26 -17.66 1.92 -3.80
C LYS A 26 -16.63 2.91 -3.27
N ALA A 27 -15.37 2.59 -3.39
CA ALA A 27 -14.30 3.42 -2.83
C ALA A 27 -13.87 4.49 -3.82
N GLN A 28 -13.62 5.68 -3.29
CA GLN A 28 -12.96 6.76 -3.99
C GLN A 28 -11.88 7.28 -3.06
N LEU A 29 -10.61 7.10 -3.44
CA LEU A 29 -9.51 7.36 -2.55
C LEU A 29 -8.25 7.66 -3.35
N CYS A 30 -7.49 8.66 -2.93
CA CYS A 30 -6.19 8.95 -3.50
C CYS A 30 -5.13 8.70 -2.43
N LEU A 31 -4.18 7.84 -2.74
CA LEU A 31 -3.11 7.45 -1.83
C LEU A 31 -1.76 7.84 -2.39
N GLU A 32 -0.87 8.32 -1.53
CA GLU A 32 0.50 8.59 -1.91
C GLU A 32 1.40 7.71 -1.04
N VAL A 33 2.34 7.01 -1.67
CA VAL A 33 3.22 6.05 -0.98
C VAL A 33 4.66 6.50 -1.16
N HIS A 34 5.36 6.65 -0.04
CA HIS A 34 6.78 7.03 0.01
C HIS A 34 7.56 5.84 0.58
N VAL A 35 8.40 5.23 -0.23
CA VAL A 35 9.23 4.12 0.22
C VAL A 35 10.58 4.13 -0.50
N ASP A 36 11.67 4.03 0.27
CA ASP A 36 13.05 3.99 -0.28
C ASP A 36 13.37 5.14 -1.25
N GLY A 37 12.88 6.34 -0.95
CA GLY A 37 13.09 7.51 -1.80
C GLY A 37 12.18 7.54 -3.03
N VAL A 38 11.34 6.56 -3.19
CA VAL A 38 10.37 6.47 -4.30
C VAL A 38 9.04 7.06 -3.84
N VAL A 39 8.43 7.85 -4.71
CA VAL A 39 7.10 8.40 -4.46
C VAL A 39 6.19 8.00 -5.62
N VAL A 40 5.09 7.34 -5.31
CA VAL A 40 4.05 7.03 -6.28
C VAL A 40 2.71 7.38 -5.68
N HIS A 41 1.71 7.62 -6.52
CA HIS A 41 0.35 7.77 -6.00
C HIS A 41 -0.63 6.91 -6.77
N ALA A 42 -1.68 6.50 -6.08
CA ALA A 42 -2.71 5.62 -6.59
C ALA A 42 -4.06 6.32 -6.48
N VAL A 43 -4.81 6.31 -7.57
CA VAL A 43 -6.19 6.81 -7.56
C VAL A 43 -7.11 5.62 -7.66
N VAL A 44 -7.90 5.41 -6.62
CA VAL A 44 -8.92 4.36 -6.58
C VAL A 44 -10.26 5.01 -6.84
N ASP A 45 -10.94 4.57 -7.86
CA ASP A 45 -12.26 5.10 -8.20
C ASP A 45 -13.19 3.95 -8.60
N ARG A 46 -14.02 3.55 -7.65
CA ARG A 46 -15.11 2.59 -7.86
C ARG A 46 -14.66 1.29 -8.54
N GLY A 47 -13.64 0.68 -7.99
CA GLY A 47 -13.08 -0.58 -8.48
C GLY A 47 -12.02 -0.42 -9.54
N ARG A 48 -11.68 0.80 -9.89
CA ARG A 48 -10.63 1.11 -10.86
C ARG A 48 -9.41 1.65 -10.14
N LEU A 49 -8.22 1.21 -10.57
CA LEU A 49 -6.95 1.68 -10.03
C LEU A 49 -6.13 2.31 -11.14
N ASP A 50 -5.72 3.55 -10.92
CA ASP A 50 -4.75 4.24 -11.77
C ASP A 50 -3.53 4.57 -10.92
N LEU A 51 -2.35 4.24 -11.42
CA LEU A 51 -1.08 4.46 -10.73
C LEU A 51 -0.25 5.49 -11.46
N TYR A 52 0.38 6.38 -10.70
CA TYR A 52 1.17 7.47 -11.24
C TYR A 52 2.48 7.58 -10.48
N ARG A 53 3.52 8.02 -11.16
CA ARG A 53 4.81 8.32 -10.55
C ARG A 53 4.75 9.71 -9.95
N GLY A 54 5.40 9.87 -8.79
CA GLY A 54 5.52 11.15 -8.14
C GLY A 54 4.40 11.47 -7.17
N PRO A 55 4.50 12.62 -6.52
CA PRO A 55 3.53 13.05 -5.53
C PRO A 55 2.28 13.64 -6.17
N THR A 56 1.26 13.84 -5.34
CA THR A 56 0.03 14.51 -5.73
C THR A 56 -0.40 15.46 -4.62
N SER A 57 -1.03 16.58 -4.99
CA SER A 57 -1.62 17.49 -3.99
C SER A 57 -2.98 17.01 -3.49
N ASP A 58 -3.54 15.96 -4.12
CA ASP A 58 -4.90 15.51 -3.85
C ASP A 58 -4.95 14.25 -2.98
N ALA A 59 -3.85 13.86 -2.37
CA ALA A 59 -3.81 12.64 -1.57
C ALA A 59 -4.70 12.75 -0.33
N ASP A 60 -5.57 11.78 -0.16
CA ASP A 60 -6.37 11.63 1.05
C ASP A 60 -5.54 11.03 2.17
N LEU A 61 -4.56 10.21 1.80
CA LEU A 61 -3.65 9.57 2.75
C LEU A 61 -2.26 9.51 2.13
N VAL A 62 -1.27 9.94 2.89
CA VAL A 62 0.14 9.74 2.54
C VAL A 62 0.69 8.68 3.48
N ILE A 63 1.29 7.64 2.94
CA ILE A 63 1.81 6.51 3.70
C ILE A 63 3.31 6.42 3.52
N GLU A 64 4.02 6.32 4.63
CA GLU A 64 5.46 6.05 4.64
C GLU A 64 5.67 4.73 5.38
N PRO A 65 5.54 3.59 4.68
CA PRO A 65 5.53 2.28 5.33
C PRO A 65 6.92 1.75 5.66
N GLY A 66 7.98 2.40 5.19
CA GLY A 66 9.32 1.89 5.41
C GLY A 66 9.45 0.47 4.86
N GLN A 67 10.07 -0.40 5.64
CA GLN A 67 10.33 -1.78 5.20
C GLN A 67 9.15 -2.73 5.44
N VAL A 68 8.06 -2.25 6.03
CA VAL A 68 6.91 -3.12 6.32
C VAL A 68 5.83 -3.09 5.24
N LEU A 69 6.08 -2.42 4.10
CA LEU A 69 5.07 -2.34 3.04
C LEU A 69 4.56 -3.72 2.63
N ARG A 70 5.46 -4.63 2.32
CA ARG A 70 5.08 -5.98 1.90
C ARG A 70 4.31 -6.70 2.99
N SER A 71 4.76 -6.59 4.23
CA SER A 71 4.10 -7.24 5.37
C SER A 71 2.71 -6.67 5.63
N LEU A 72 2.50 -5.39 5.36
CA LEU A 72 1.17 -4.80 5.41
C LEU A 72 0.26 -5.38 4.33
N LEU A 73 0.79 -5.54 3.12
CA LEU A 73 0.02 -6.06 1.98
C LEU A 73 -0.31 -7.53 2.14
N THR A 74 0.53 -8.30 2.82
CA THR A 74 0.27 -9.72 3.07
C THR A 74 -0.58 -9.97 4.30
N GLY A 75 -0.77 -8.97 5.13
CA GLY A 75 -1.49 -9.11 6.39
C GLY A 75 -0.65 -9.65 7.54
N GLU A 76 0.66 -9.84 7.33
CA GLU A 76 1.55 -10.31 8.41
C GLU A 76 1.70 -9.29 9.53
N VAL A 77 1.57 -8.02 9.19
CA VAL A 77 1.67 -6.93 10.14
C VAL A 77 0.33 -6.21 10.22
N ASP A 78 -0.18 -6.07 11.44
CA ASP A 78 -1.39 -5.30 11.67
C ASP A 78 -1.10 -3.81 11.48
N PRO A 79 -1.88 -3.08 10.66
CA PRO A 79 -1.61 -1.68 10.37
C PRO A 79 -1.67 -0.79 11.62
N THR A 80 -2.57 -1.06 12.55
CA THR A 80 -2.69 -0.28 13.78
C THR A 80 -1.46 -0.47 14.66
N VAL A 81 -1.01 -1.72 14.78
CA VAL A 81 0.20 -2.04 15.55
C VAL A 81 1.42 -1.38 14.93
N ALA A 82 1.55 -1.46 13.60
CA ALA A 82 2.66 -0.85 12.89
C ALA A 82 2.69 0.68 13.10
N LEU A 83 1.52 1.30 13.08
CA LEU A 83 1.41 2.75 13.29
C LEU A 83 1.84 3.12 14.72
N VAL A 84 1.35 2.39 15.71
CA VAL A 84 1.67 2.65 17.12
C VAL A 84 3.16 2.45 17.38
N ARG A 85 3.77 1.46 16.75
CA ARG A 85 5.20 1.16 16.92
C ARG A 85 6.12 2.08 16.10
N GLY A 86 5.56 2.99 15.32
CA GLY A 86 6.36 3.86 14.48
C GLY A 86 6.97 3.20 13.26
N GLN A 87 6.52 2.01 12.90
CA GLN A 87 6.99 1.31 11.69
C GLN A 87 6.40 1.90 10.42
N VAL A 88 5.25 2.55 10.54
CA VAL A 88 4.54 3.21 9.46
C VAL A 88 4.23 4.63 9.92
N ALA A 89 4.50 5.61 9.07
CA ALA A 89 4.06 6.97 9.29
C ALA A 89 2.97 7.31 8.28
N ILE A 90 1.98 8.08 8.70
CA ILE A 90 0.92 8.51 7.82
C ILE A 90 0.65 10.00 7.98
N THR A 91 0.11 10.60 6.93
CA THR A 91 -0.48 11.94 6.96
C THR A 91 -1.90 11.79 6.41
N GLY A 92 -2.87 12.18 7.23
CA GLY A 92 -4.28 12.00 6.91
C GLY A 92 -4.99 11.27 8.04
N ALA A 93 -6.24 10.90 7.82
CA ALA A 93 -7.04 10.23 8.83
C ALA A 93 -6.55 8.78 9.05
N PRO A 94 -6.31 8.39 10.32
CA PRO A 94 -5.78 7.05 10.59
C PRO A 94 -6.64 5.89 10.07
N GLU A 95 -7.95 6.06 10.04
CA GLU A 95 -8.86 5.03 9.54
C GLU A 95 -8.62 4.72 8.06
N LEU A 96 -8.02 5.65 7.31
CA LEU A 96 -7.70 5.41 5.90
C LEU A 96 -6.60 4.37 5.74
N LEU A 97 -5.76 4.16 6.75
CA LEU A 97 -4.76 3.10 6.71
C LEU A 97 -5.43 1.72 6.70
N SER A 98 -6.51 1.57 7.46
CA SER A 98 -7.31 0.34 7.42
C SER A 98 -7.96 0.13 6.05
N TRP A 99 -8.41 1.19 5.41
CA TRP A 99 -8.92 1.14 4.05
C TRP A 99 -7.84 0.69 3.07
N PHE A 100 -6.63 1.22 3.25
CA PHE A 100 -5.51 0.83 2.38
C PHE A 100 -5.28 -0.68 2.43
N VAL A 101 -5.18 -1.26 3.62
CA VAL A 101 -4.91 -2.69 3.73
C VAL A 101 -6.13 -3.55 3.34
N ALA A 102 -7.33 -2.99 3.38
CA ALA A 102 -8.52 -3.69 2.90
C ALA A 102 -8.57 -3.72 1.37
N LEU A 103 -8.14 -2.64 0.71
CA LEU A 103 -8.18 -2.53 -0.74
C LEU A 103 -6.95 -3.12 -1.43
N PHE A 104 -5.84 -3.24 -0.71
CA PHE A 104 -4.58 -3.74 -1.24
C PHE A 104 -4.10 -4.90 -0.38
N HIS A 105 -4.27 -6.10 -0.89
CA HIS A 105 -3.88 -7.32 -0.19
C HIS A 105 -3.32 -8.30 -1.19
N LEU A 106 -2.07 -8.73 -0.96
CA LEU A 106 -1.44 -9.69 -1.84
C LEU A 106 -2.12 -11.04 -1.70
N PRO A 107 -2.44 -11.69 -2.82
CA PRO A 107 -3.05 -13.00 -2.75
C PRO A 107 -2.08 -14.03 -2.19
N GLU A 108 -2.61 -15.02 -1.49
CA GLU A 108 -1.82 -16.16 -1.06
C GLU A 108 -1.45 -16.98 -2.29
N LEU A 109 -0.16 -17.33 -2.38
CA LEU A 109 0.31 -18.14 -3.47
C LEU A 109 0.10 -19.61 -3.10
N PRO A 110 -0.52 -20.41 -4.00
CA PRO A 110 -0.64 -21.84 -3.76
C PRO A 110 0.74 -22.46 -3.51
N GLY A 111 0.85 -23.23 -2.45
CA GLY A 111 2.11 -23.88 -2.10
C GLY A 111 3.08 -23.02 -1.30
N SER A 112 2.85 -21.72 -1.19
CA SER A 112 3.72 -20.86 -0.40
C SER A 112 3.60 -21.15 1.09
N VAL A 113 2.54 -21.79 1.47
CA VAL A 113 2.22 -22.13 2.86
C VAL A 113 2.80 -23.51 3.23
N ALA A 114 3.41 -24.16 2.32
CA ALA A 114 3.91 -25.52 2.54
C ALA A 114 5.12 -25.57 3.46
N ALA A 115 5.41 -24.50 4.06
CA ALA A 115 6.45 -24.49 5.07
C ALA A 115 6.00 -25.24 6.31
#